data_310975922fad3bc87fce4036c5efd268
#
_entry.id   310975922fad3bc87fce4036c5efd268
#
_cell.length_a   1.000
_cell.length_b   1.000
_cell.length_c   1.000
_cell.angle_alpha   90.00
_cell.angle_beta   90.00
_cell.angle_gamma   90.00
#
_symmetry.space_group_name_H-M   'P 1'
#
loop_
_entity.id
_entity.type
_entity.pdbx_description
1 polymer ?
#
loop_
_entity_poly.entity_id
_entity_poly.type
_entity_poly.pdbx_seq_one_letter_code
_entity_poly.pdbx_strand_id
1 'polypeptide(L)'
;KMDERLEKMVERYREINDLMMQSDVVSDRKTMAKLGREQNELTPIVETYEEYKKAVEELEEAKVLSKEEDKEIREMAQMELEELEPKIQNYLDRLELLLVPKDPNDSHNAILEIRGAAGGDEGNIFAGDLFRMYSKYAEAKGWRTEVIEMEDSEAGGFSLVSFKVNGEGAYGTLKFESGSHRVQRVPKTESQGRIHTSTATVLCMPEVEAEDFDIDMNDLEIETMRSSGAGGQHINKTDSAVRIVHKPTGIVVKCQDGRSQHENRATALMTIRARVYEERQRELDQKNEKERRTKIGTGDRAEKIRTYNYPQNRVTDHRIGYTVNQLDRIMDGRLDDLMAALQLADQQAKIAGEKE
;
A
#
# COMPACT_ATOMS: atom_id res chain seq x y z
N LYS A 1 28.11 12.63 2.27
CA LYS A 1 27.52 11.28 2.51
C LYS A 1 26.35 10.98 1.57
N MET A 2 25.42 11.92 1.34
CA MET A 2 24.34 11.76 0.36
C MET A 2 24.88 11.62 -1.06
N ASP A 3 25.85 12.43 -1.45
CA ASP A 3 26.47 12.39 -2.77
C ASP A 3 27.14 11.05 -3.08
N GLU A 4 27.83 10.46 -2.12
CA GLU A 4 28.45 9.14 -2.27
C GLU A 4 27.41 8.06 -2.52
N ARG A 5 26.30 8.11 -1.81
CA ARG A 5 25.18 7.17 -1.99
C ARG A 5 24.53 7.33 -3.36
N LEU A 6 24.34 8.56 -3.80
CA LEU A 6 23.75 8.88 -5.10
C LEU A 6 24.68 8.45 -6.24
N GLU A 7 26.01 8.65 -6.12
CA GLU A 7 26.97 8.20 -7.11
C GLU A 7 26.97 6.68 -7.26
N LYS A 8 26.86 5.93 -6.16
CA LYS A 8 26.72 4.47 -6.20
C LYS A 8 25.43 4.03 -6.90
N MET A 9 24.34 4.76 -6.70
CA MET A 9 23.08 4.49 -7.39
C MET A 9 23.18 4.72 -8.91
N VAL A 10 23.90 5.78 -9.32
CA VAL A 10 24.16 6.05 -10.74
C VAL A 10 25.00 4.93 -11.36
N GLU A 11 26.04 4.46 -10.68
CA GLU A 11 26.86 3.33 -11.13
C GLU A 11 26.02 2.05 -11.27
N ARG A 12 25.20 1.76 -10.28
CA ARG A 12 24.29 0.60 -10.32
C ARG A 12 23.28 0.71 -11.46
N TYR A 13 22.74 1.89 -11.70
CA TYR A 13 21.81 2.14 -12.80
C TYR A 13 22.45 1.87 -14.16
N ARG A 14 23.67 2.33 -14.36
CA ARG A 14 24.45 2.03 -15.59
C ARG A 14 24.72 0.55 -15.75
N GLU A 15 25.11 -0.12 -14.66
CA GLU A 15 25.32 -1.56 -14.65
C GLU A 15 24.07 -2.34 -15.04
N ILE A 16 22.90 -1.94 -14.51
CA ILE A 16 21.61 -2.56 -14.85
C ILE A 16 21.30 -2.38 -16.32
N ASN A 17 21.49 -1.19 -16.88
CA ASN A 17 21.27 -0.91 -18.29
C ASN A 17 22.15 -1.78 -19.18
N ASP A 18 23.42 -1.98 -18.81
CA ASP A 18 24.34 -2.84 -19.52
C ASP A 18 23.94 -4.31 -19.42
N LEU A 19 23.55 -4.78 -18.23
CA LEU A 19 23.11 -6.16 -18.01
C LEU A 19 21.84 -6.49 -18.80
N MET A 20 20.90 -5.56 -18.89
CA MET A 20 19.65 -5.77 -19.63
C MET A 20 19.85 -5.87 -21.14
N MET A 21 21.02 -5.52 -21.67
CA MET A 21 21.38 -5.66 -23.07
C MET A 21 22.11 -6.98 -23.39
N GLN A 22 22.50 -7.73 -22.36
CA GLN A 22 23.20 -9.01 -22.55
C GLN A 22 22.20 -10.12 -22.90
N SER A 23 22.53 -10.95 -23.88
CA SER A 23 21.64 -11.98 -24.42
C SER A 23 21.29 -13.08 -23.43
N ASP A 24 22.19 -13.44 -22.53
CA ASP A 24 21.97 -14.43 -21.47
C ASP A 24 21.00 -13.91 -20.40
N VAL A 25 21.03 -12.61 -20.12
CA VAL A 25 20.11 -11.93 -19.19
C VAL A 25 18.74 -11.74 -19.83
N VAL A 26 18.69 -11.29 -21.10
CA VAL A 26 17.43 -11.07 -21.84
C VAL A 26 16.61 -12.35 -21.93
N SER A 27 17.24 -13.51 -22.05
CA SER A 27 16.56 -14.81 -22.12
C SER A 27 16.04 -15.32 -20.77
N ASP A 28 16.50 -14.75 -19.67
CA ASP A 28 16.05 -15.10 -18.30
C ASP A 28 14.99 -14.12 -17.82
N ARG A 29 13.70 -14.56 -17.86
CA ARG A 29 12.57 -13.73 -17.48
C ARG A 29 12.59 -13.24 -16.03
N LYS A 30 13.03 -14.09 -15.09
CA LYS A 30 13.13 -13.71 -13.66
C LYS A 30 14.14 -12.61 -13.45
N THR A 31 15.33 -12.77 -14.03
CA THR A 31 16.41 -11.78 -13.94
C THR A 31 16.02 -10.48 -14.60
N MET A 32 15.40 -10.53 -15.79
CA MET A 32 14.91 -9.33 -16.48
C MET A 32 13.84 -8.59 -15.68
N ALA A 33 12.90 -9.31 -15.09
CA ALA A 33 11.85 -8.69 -14.26
C ALA A 33 12.44 -8.02 -13.02
N LYS A 34 13.40 -8.66 -12.36
CA LYS A 34 14.10 -8.12 -11.19
C LYS A 34 14.90 -6.86 -11.53
N LEU A 35 15.66 -6.92 -12.60
CA LEU A 35 16.45 -5.77 -13.09
C LEU A 35 15.55 -4.62 -13.53
N GLY A 36 14.42 -4.91 -14.20
CA GLY A 36 13.43 -3.92 -14.61
C GLY A 36 12.81 -3.18 -13.44
N ARG A 37 12.49 -3.87 -12.34
CA ARG A 37 11.98 -3.26 -11.12
C ARG A 37 13.03 -2.34 -10.49
N GLU A 38 14.26 -2.80 -10.36
CA GLU A 38 15.36 -2.01 -9.81
C GLU A 38 15.63 -0.78 -10.67
N GLN A 39 15.63 -0.93 -12.01
CA GLN A 39 15.75 0.18 -12.95
C GLN A 39 14.64 1.22 -12.73
N ASN A 40 13.39 0.79 -12.61
CA ASN A 40 12.25 1.68 -12.38
C ASN A 40 12.35 2.43 -11.06
N GLU A 41 12.87 1.79 -10.02
CA GLU A 41 13.11 2.44 -8.71
C GLU A 41 14.21 3.48 -8.78
N LEU A 42 15.29 3.20 -9.52
CA LEU A 42 16.45 4.08 -9.62
C LEU A 42 16.26 5.24 -10.61
N THR A 43 15.43 5.08 -11.64
CA THR A 43 15.25 6.08 -12.70
C THR A 43 14.90 7.47 -12.16
N PRO A 44 13.88 7.66 -11.28
CA PRO A 44 13.56 8.99 -10.74
C PRO A 44 14.70 9.59 -9.93
N ILE A 45 15.44 8.77 -9.19
CA ILE A 45 16.57 9.19 -8.36
C ILE A 45 17.71 9.69 -9.24
N VAL A 46 18.06 8.88 -10.26
CA VAL A 46 19.16 9.22 -11.19
C VAL A 46 18.83 10.47 -12.00
N GLU A 47 17.63 10.57 -12.56
CA GLU A 47 17.19 11.74 -13.32
C GLU A 47 17.20 13.01 -12.48
N THR A 48 16.68 12.95 -11.26
CA THR A 48 16.67 14.10 -10.34
C THR A 48 18.09 14.51 -9.94
N TYR A 49 18.95 13.54 -9.67
CA TYR A 49 20.35 13.79 -9.32
C TYR A 49 21.13 14.43 -10.48
N GLU A 50 20.92 13.96 -11.71
CA GLU A 50 21.54 14.57 -12.92
C GLU A 50 21.09 16.02 -13.08
N GLU A 51 19.81 16.32 -12.92
CA GLU A 51 19.28 17.69 -12.96
C GLU A 51 19.86 18.55 -11.83
N TYR A 52 19.98 17.98 -10.63
CA TYR A 52 20.60 18.65 -9.48
C TYR A 52 22.06 19.02 -9.76
N LYS A 53 22.87 18.08 -10.27
CA LYS A 53 24.28 18.33 -10.60
C LYS A 53 24.43 19.41 -11.65
N LYS A 54 23.57 19.41 -12.67
CA LYS A 54 23.55 20.44 -13.70
C LYS A 54 23.24 21.81 -13.13
N ALA A 55 22.25 21.91 -12.24
CA ALA A 55 21.88 23.15 -11.58
C ALA A 55 23.01 23.68 -10.68
N VAL A 56 23.71 22.81 -9.96
CA VAL A 56 24.88 23.18 -9.14
C VAL A 56 26.01 23.73 -10.00
N GLU A 57 26.27 23.12 -11.15
CA GLU A 57 27.30 23.59 -12.11
C GLU A 57 26.93 24.95 -12.66
N GLU A 58 25.67 25.16 -13.05
CA GLU A 58 25.16 26.48 -13.48
C GLU A 58 25.29 27.55 -12.38
N LEU A 59 25.03 27.15 -11.12
CA LEU A 59 25.18 28.04 -9.97
C LEU A 59 26.63 28.50 -9.80
N GLU A 60 27.60 27.62 -9.91
CA GLU A 60 29.01 27.92 -9.80
C GLU A 60 29.47 28.89 -10.94
N GLU A 61 29.01 28.65 -12.17
CA GLU A 61 29.25 29.54 -13.31
C GLU A 61 28.66 30.94 -13.07
N ALA A 62 27.42 31.00 -12.56
CA ALA A 62 26.76 32.26 -12.25
C ALA A 62 27.48 33.04 -11.12
N LYS A 63 28.01 32.30 -10.11
CA LYS A 63 28.83 32.94 -9.05
C LYS A 63 30.09 33.61 -9.61
N VAL A 64 30.75 32.95 -10.56
CA VAL A 64 31.94 33.54 -11.23
C VAL A 64 31.54 34.80 -12.01
N LEU A 65 30.45 34.72 -12.79
CA LEU A 65 29.95 35.85 -13.58
C LEU A 65 29.45 37.01 -12.72
N SER A 66 28.98 36.75 -11.52
CA SER A 66 28.51 37.80 -10.58
C SER A 66 29.65 38.70 -10.08
N LYS A 67 30.91 38.32 -10.30
CA LYS A 67 32.12 39.06 -9.92
C LYS A 67 32.77 39.77 -11.09
N GLU A 68 32.17 39.68 -12.27
CA GLU A 68 32.70 40.38 -13.46
C GLU A 68 32.59 41.89 -13.36
N GLU A 69 33.48 42.62 -14.08
CA GLU A 69 33.51 44.07 -14.10
C GLU A 69 32.32 44.69 -14.84
N ASP A 70 31.79 43.99 -15.86
CA ASP A 70 30.64 44.44 -16.64
C ASP A 70 29.36 44.36 -15.79
N LYS A 71 28.71 45.49 -15.62
CA LYS A 71 27.51 45.66 -14.82
C LYS A 71 26.34 44.80 -15.33
N GLU A 72 26.14 44.73 -16.64
CA GLU A 72 25.06 43.92 -17.25
C GLU A 72 25.25 42.44 -16.96
N ILE A 73 26.47 41.94 -17.08
CA ILE A 73 26.83 40.54 -16.79
C ILE A 73 26.60 40.22 -15.31
N ARG A 74 27.02 41.15 -14.41
CA ARG A 74 26.81 40.97 -12.96
C ARG A 74 25.32 40.89 -12.60
N GLU A 75 24.51 41.77 -13.17
CA GLU A 75 23.06 41.83 -12.89
C GLU A 75 22.35 40.59 -13.42
N MET A 76 22.68 40.14 -14.62
CA MET A 76 22.14 38.91 -15.19
C MET A 76 22.54 37.69 -14.36
N ALA A 77 23.79 37.62 -13.93
CA ALA A 77 24.28 36.53 -13.07
C ALA A 77 23.59 36.52 -11.71
N GLN A 78 23.36 37.70 -11.13
CA GLN A 78 22.66 37.82 -9.86
C GLN A 78 21.21 37.32 -9.95
N MET A 79 20.51 37.66 -11.04
CA MET A 79 19.16 37.17 -11.30
C MET A 79 19.13 35.64 -11.45
N GLU A 80 20.12 35.08 -12.15
CA GLU A 80 20.24 33.62 -12.32
C GLU A 80 20.50 32.91 -10.99
N LEU A 81 21.35 33.50 -10.11
CA LEU A 81 21.57 32.96 -8.76
C LEU A 81 20.29 32.92 -7.93
N GLU A 82 19.47 33.99 -8.01
CA GLU A 82 18.19 34.04 -7.30
C GLU A 82 17.18 32.99 -7.79
N GLU A 83 17.22 32.62 -9.06
CA GLU A 83 16.39 31.51 -9.61
C GLU A 83 16.94 30.16 -9.25
N LEU A 84 18.26 29.95 -9.30
CA LEU A 84 18.89 28.64 -9.12
C LEU A 84 18.88 28.17 -7.68
N GLU A 85 19.04 29.03 -6.70
CA GLU A 85 19.10 28.65 -5.28
C GLU A 85 17.83 27.91 -4.81
N PRO A 86 16.61 28.45 -5.05
CA PRO A 86 15.39 27.69 -4.70
C PRO A 86 15.22 26.41 -5.50
N LYS A 87 15.61 26.41 -6.76
CA LYS A 87 15.53 25.26 -7.64
C LYS A 87 16.42 24.11 -7.14
N ILE A 88 17.64 24.42 -6.71
CA ILE A 88 18.57 23.45 -6.13
C ILE A 88 18.01 22.88 -4.83
N GLN A 89 17.45 23.73 -3.98
CA GLN A 89 16.83 23.28 -2.74
C GLN A 89 15.65 22.33 -3.01
N ASN A 90 14.85 22.62 -4.03
CA ASN A 90 13.76 21.74 -4.44
C ASN A 90 14.27 20.37 -4.90
N TYR A 91 15.37 20.31 -5.65
CA TYR A 91 16.01 19.06 -6.03
C TYR A 91 16.51 18.29 -4.82
N LEU A 92 17.13 18.95 -3.86
CA LEU A 92 17.60 18.31 -2.62
C LEU A 92 16.45 17.74 -1.80
N ASP A 93 15.36 18.48 -1.65
CA ASP A 93 14.16 18.03 -0.93
C ASP A 93 13.55 16.81 -1.62
N ARG A 94 13.48 16.85 -2.95
CA ARG A 94 12.95 15.74 -3.74
C ARG A 94 13.84 14.50 -3.66
N LEU A 95 15.17 14.65 -3.71
CA LEU A 95 16.12 13.56 -3.52
C LEU A 95 16.00 12.95 -2.12
N GLU A 96 15.83 13.76 -1.10
CA GLU A 96 15.64 13.29 0.27
C GLU A 96 14.40 12.37 0.37
N LEU A 97 13.28 12.78 -0.26
CA LEU A 97 12.07 11.96 -0.33
C LEU A 97 12.30 10.66 -1.11
N LEU A 98 12.99 10.73 -2.24
CA LEU A 98 13.25 9.57 -3.09
C LEU A 98 14.21 8.56 -2.46
N LEU A 99 15.10 9.01 -1.58
CA LEU A 99 16.08 8.16 -0.88
C LEU A 99 15.51 7.45 0.35
N VAL A 100 14.28 7.75 0.76
CA VAL A 100 13.63 7.04 1.86
C VAL A 100 13.53 5.57 1.50
N PRO A 101 14.02 4.64 2.36
CA PRO A 101 13.93 3.21 2.09
C PRO A 101 12.48 2.78 1.89
N LYS A 102 12.22 2.07 0.80
CA LYS A 102 10.91 1.46 0.55
C LYS A 102 10.83 0.10 1.23
N ASP A 103 9.65 -0.25 1.73
CA ASP A 103 9.38 -1.60 2.20
C ASP A 103 9.56 -2.57 1.02
N PRO A 104 10.33 -3.66 1.18
CA PRO A 104 10.50 -4.65 0.12
C PRO A 104 9.18 -5.26 -0.38
N ASN A 105 8.15 -5.23 0.45
CA ASN A 105 6.83 -5.78 0.12
C ASN A 105 5.95 -4.81 -0.68
N ASP A 106 6.36 -3.54 -0.85
CA ASP A 106 5.54 -2.52 -1.50
C ASP A 106 5.16 -2.87 -2.95
N SER A 107 6.03 -3.60 -3.66
CA SER A 107 5.77 -4.04 -5.04
C SER A 107 4.81 -5.23 -5.14
N HIS A 108 4.54 -5.90 -4.03
CA HIS A 108 3.74 -7.13 -4.00
C HIS A 108 2.25 -6.87 -4.21
N ASN A 109 1.52 -7.92 -4.56
CA ASN A 109 0.07 -7.93 -4.51
C ASN A 109 -0.39 -7.76 -3.06
N ALA A 110 -1.58 -7.21 -2.88
CA ALA A 110 -2.16 -7.03 -1.55
C ALA A 110 -3.26 -8.05 -1.29
N ILE A 111 -3.36 -8.48 -0.04
CA ILE A 111 -4.50 -9.27 0.46
C ILE A 111 -5.19 -8.41 1.50
N LEU A 112 -6.48 -8.12 1.26
CA LEU A 112 -7.28 -7.32 2.18
C LEU A 112 -8.34 -8.19 2.83
N GLU A 113 -8.58 -7.92 4.12
CA GLU A 113 -9.62 -8.55 4.90
C GLU A 113 -10.45 -7.47 5.57
N ILE A 114 -11.75 -7.44 5.29
CA ILE A 114 -12.67 -6.45 5.85
C ILE A 114 -13.71 -7.18 6.70
N ARG A 115 -13.89 -6.71 7.94
CA ARG A 115 -14.88 -7.25 8.87
C ARG A 115 -15.78 -6.14 9.35
N GLY A 116 -17.09 -6.41 9.42
CA GLY A 116 -18.01 -5.59 10.20
C GLY A 116 -17.61 -5.64 11.68
N ALA A 117 -17.63 -4.50 12.34
CA ALA A 117 -17.27 -4.40 13.77
C ALA A 117 -18.44 -3.82 14.57
N ALA A 118 -18.29 -2.65 15.19
CA ALA A 118 -19.38 -2.06 15.97
C ALA A 118 -20.57 -1.65 15.09
N GLY A 119 -21.78 -1.80 15.61
CA GLY A 119 -23.02 -1.39 14.94
C GLY A 119 -23.80 -2.55 14.31
N GLY A 120 -23.43 -3.78 14.54
CA GLY A 120 -24.15 -4.97 14.06
C GLY A 120 -24.30 -4.99 12.54
N ASP A 121 -25.54 -5.04 12.06
CA ASP A 121 -25.85 -5.10 10.62
C ASP A 121 -25.28 -3.92 9.85
N GLU A 122 -25.29 -2.71 10.40
CA GLU A 122 -24.72 -1.53 9.75
C GLU A 122 -23.21 -1.62 9.59
N GLY A 123 -22.50 -2.22 10.53
CA GLY A 123 -21.08 -2.51 10.40
C GLY A 123 -20.80 -3.44 9.23
N ASN A 124 -21.63 -4.47 9.07
CA ASN A 124 -21.52 -5.42 7.96
C ASN A 124 -21.87 -4.78 6.60
N ILE A 125 -22.88 -3.93 6.57
CA ILE A 125 -23.25 -3.16 5.36
C ILE A 125 -22.08 -2.23 4.96
N PHE A 126 -21.46 -1.58 5.93
CA PHE A 126 -20.32 -0.71 5.69
C PHE A 126 -19.10 -1.50 5.18
N ALA A 127 -18.87 -2.70 5.70
CA ALA A 127 -17.83 -3.59 5.16
C ALA A 127 -18.04 -3.86 3.66
N GLY A 128 -19.27 -4.06 3.24
CA GLY A 128 -19.64 -4.20 1.83
C GLY A 128 -19.36 -2.94 1.02
N ASP A 129 -19.63 -1.76 1.59
CA ASP A 129 -19.34 -0.48 0.95
C ASP A 129 -17.82 -0.26 0.76
N LEU A 130 -17.02 -0.60 1.77
CA LEU A 130 -15.56 -0.55 1.68
C LEU A 130 -15.02 -1.52 0.63
N PHE A 131 -15.53 -2.74 0.60
CA PHE A 131 -15.14 -3.71 -0.42
C PHE A 131 -15.39 -3.18 -1.83
N ARG A 132 -16.56 -2.58 -2.05
CA ARG A 132 -16.89 -1.96 -3.34
C ARG A 132 -15.95 -0.79 -3.67
N MET A 133 -15.66 0.05 -2.69
CA MET A 133 -14.74 1.18 -2.84
C MET A 133 -13.35 0.71 -3.31
N TYR A 134 -12.78 -0.28 -2.63
CA TYR A 134 -11.47 -0.82 -2.99
C TYR A 134 -11.49 -1.55 -4.33
N SER A 135 -12.57 -2.26 -4.64
CA SER A 135 -12.73 -2.95 -5.92
C SER A 135 -12.75 -1.97 -7.09
N LYS A 136 -13.46 -0.86 -6.95
CA LYS A 136 -13.51 0.21 -7.97
C LYS A 136 -12.17 0.92 -8.11
N TYR A 137 -11.47 1.14 -7.00
CA TYR A 137 -10.13 1.72 -7.03
C TYR A 137 -9.15 0.80 -7.75
N ALA A 138 -9.16 -0.48 -7.45
CA ALA A 138 -8.34 -1.49 -8.11
C ALA A 138 -8.60 -1.52 -9.62
N GLU A 139 -9.87 -1.52 -10.03
CA GLU A 139 -10.26 -1.48 -11.44
C GLU A 139 -9.70 -0.23 -12.14
N ALA A 140 -9.82 0.94 -11.52
CA ALA A 140 -9.29 2.20 -12.05
C ALA A 140 -7.75 2.18 -12.20
N LYS A 141 -7.05 1.44 -11.34
CA LYS A 141 -5.60 1.25 -11.41
C LYS A 141 -5.17 0.17 -12.41
N GLY A 142 -6.12 -0.54 -13.00
CA GLY A 142 -5.82 -1.68 -13.86
C GLY A 142 -5.42 -2.93 -13.09
N TRP A 143 -5.69 -2.98 -11.80
CA TRP A 143 -5.46 -4.14 -10.94
C TRP A 143 -6.66 -5.07 -10.96
N ARG A 144 -6.43 -6.36 -10.80
CA ARG A 144 -7.48 -7.36 -10.77
C ARG A 144 -7.80 -7.77 -9.34
N THR A 145 -9.08 -7.78 -8.98
CA THR A 145 -9.57 -8.22 -7.68
C THR A 145 -10.03 -9.68 -7.76
N GLU A 146 -9.64 -10.47 -6.77
CA GLU A 146 -9.99 -11.88 -6.64
C GLU A 146 -10.48 -12.16 -5.22
N VAL A 147 -11.74 -12.57 -5.08
CA VAL A 147 -12.32 -12.90 -3.75
C VAL A 147 -11.76 -14.23 -3.26
N ILE A 148 -11.26 -14.24 -2.02
CA ILE A 148 -10.72 -15.43 -1.36
C ILE A 148 -11.78 -16.06 -0.47
N GLU A 149 -12.41 -15.26 0.39
CA GLU A 149 -13.40 -15.70 1.36
C GLU A 149 -14.48 -14.64 1.50
N MET A 150 -15.72 -15.07 1.65
CA MET A 150 -16.87 -14.18 1.75
C MET A 150 -17.90 -14.78 2.68
N GLU A 151 -18.30 -14.05 3.70
CA GLU A 151 -19.38 -14.39 4.59
C GLU A 151 -20.45 -13.32 4.51
N ASP A 152 -21.54 -13.61 3.81
CA ASP A 152 -22.65 -12.68 3.62
C ASP A 152 -23.38 -12.41 4.94
N SER A 153 -23.89 -11.20 5.10
CA SER A 153 -24.78 -10.82 6.18
C SER A 153 -26.22 -10.78 5.68
N GLU A 154 -27.17 -11.25 6.47
CA GLU A 154 -28.61 -11.30 6.11
C GLU A 154 -29.15 -9.92 5.76
N ALA A 155 -28.72 -8.87 6.46
CA ALA A 155 -29.15 -7.49 6.25
C ALA A 155 -28.43 -6.79 5.09
N GLY A 156 -27.51 -7.45 4.43
CA GLY A 156 -26.64 -6.91 3.39
C GLY A 156 -25.20 -6.72 3.86
N GLY A 157 -24.30 -6.59 2.91
CA GLY A 157 -22.88 -6.50 3.19
C GLY A 157 -22.28 -7.81 3.66
N PHE A 158 -21.19 -7.72 4.42
CA PHE A 158 -20.41 -8.89 4.82
C PHE A 158 -20.03 -8.81 6.29
N SER A 159 -20.12 -9.96 7.00
CA SER A 159 -19.45 -10.10 8.30
C SER A 159 -17.94 -10.22 8.10
N LEU A 160 -17.54 -10.81 6.97
CA LEU A 160 -16.15 -10.93 6.53
C LEU A 160 -16.11 -10.96 5.00
N VAL A 161 -15.18 -10.23 4.41
CA VAL A 161 -14.76 -10.40 3.03
C VAL A 161 -13.24 -10.32 2.96
N SER A 162 -12.62 -11.32 2.33
CA SER A 162 -11.19 -11.36 2.09
C SER A 162 -10.95 -11.48 0.59
N PHE A 163 -10.08 -10.64 0.05
CA PHE A 163 -9.82 -10.58 -1.38
C PHE A 163 -8.38 -10.17 -1.66
N LYS A 164 -7.92 -10.62 -2.81
CA LYS A 164 -6.58 -10.30 -3.29
C LYS A 164 -6.69 -9.21 -4.37
N VAL A 165 -5.81 -8.24 -4.30
CA VAL A 165 -5.63 -7.21 -5.33
C VAL A 165 -4.32 -7.52 -6.06
N ASN A 166 -4.44 -7.99 -7.29
CA ASN A 166 -3.32 -8.36 -8.14
C ASN A 166 -2.88 -7.14 -8.95
N GLY A 167 -1.73 -6.61 -8.60
CA GLY A 167 -1.18 -5.45 -9.30
C GLY A 167 0.16 -5.03 -8.73
N GLU A 168 1.01 -4.54 -9.60
CA GLU A 168 2.32 -4.00 -9.20
C GLU A 168 2.13 -2.80 -8.27
N GLY A 169 2.70 -2.88 -7.08
CA GLY A 169 2.61 -1.82 -6.08
C GLY A 169 1.30 -1.79 -5.30
N ALA A 170 0.44 -2.79 -5.42
CA ALA A 170 -0.86 -2.82 -4.74
C ALA A 170 -0.68 -2.76 -3.21
N TYR A 171 0.22 -3.56 -2.64
CA TYR A 171 0.47 -3.51 -1.20
C TYR A 171 1.03 -2.17 -0.75
N GLY A 172 2.00 -1.62 -1.46
CA GLY A 172 2.60 -0.33 -1.12
C GLY A 172 1.60 0.82 -1.10
N THR A 173 0.57 0.74 -1.94
CA THR A 173 -0.50 1.73 -2.00
C THR A 173 -1.54 1.52 -0.90
N LEU A 174 -1.95 0.27 -0.65
CA LEU A 174 -3.08 -0.07 0.23
C LEU A 174 -2.67 -0.39 1.67
N LYS A 175 -1.39 -0.53 1.97
CA LYS A 175 -0.91 -0.92 3.31
C LYS A 175 -1.35 0.00 4.44
N PHE A 176 -1.61 1.27 4.13
CA PHE A 176 -2.06 2.26 5.13
C PHE A 176 -3.55 2.13 5.46
N GLU A 177 -4.27 1.25 4.76
CA GLU A 177 -5.70 1.05 5.00
C GLU A 177 -6.02 0.17 6.20
N SER A 178 -5.03 -0.52 6.75
CA SER A 178 -5.20 -1.36 7.95
C SER A 178 -5.61 -0.52 9.15
N GLY A 179 -6.69 -0.90 9.79
CA GLY A 179 -7.19 -0.24 10.99
C GLY A 179 -8.71 -0.21 11.04
N SER A 180 -9.24 0.58 11.97
CA SER A 180 -10.68 0.76 12.15
C SER A 180 -11.19 1.94 11.35
N HIS A 181 -12.15 1.68 10.47
CA HIS A 181 -12.85 2.69 9.66
C HIS A 181 -14.22 2.95 10.27
N ARG A 182 -14.53 4.21 10.48
CA ARG A 182 -15.79 4.64 11.11
C ARG A 182 -16.70 5.31 10.09
N VAL A 183 -17.97 4.92 10.09
CA VAL A 183 -19.01 5.55 9.27
C VAL A 183 -20.03 6.23 10.15
N GLN A 184 -20.44 7.43 9.75
CA GLN A 184 -21.53 8.19 10.34
C GLN A 184 -22.58 8.40 9.26
N ARG A 185 -23.73 7.77 9.42
CA ARG A 185 -24.86 7.90 8.50
C ARG A 185 -26.17 7.43 9.17
N VAL A 186 -27.28 7.75 8.52
CA VAL A 186 -28.58 7.21 8.91
C VAL A 186 -28.67 5.77 8.43
N PRO A 187 -28.79 4.77 9.33
CA PRO A 187 -28.91 3.37 8.93
C PRO A 187 -30.22 3.08 8.21
N LYS A 188 -30.26 2.06 7.38
CA LYS A 188 -31.47 1.58 6.69
C LYS A 188 -32.56 1.15 7.68
N THR A 189 -32.16 0.67 8.86
CA THR A 189 -33.05 0.21 9.93
C THR A 189 -33.58 1.34 10.82
N GLU A 190 -33.09 2.56 10.65
CA GLU A 190 -33.49 3.72 11.46
C GLU A 190 -34.70 4.43 10.83
N SER A 191 -35.83 4.40 11.52
CA SER A 191 -37.09 4.99 11.03
C SER A 191 -37.26 6.49 11.31
N GLN A 192 -36.46 7.04 12.24
CA GLN A 192 -36.60 8.44 12.68
C GLN A 192 -35.51 9.37 12.15
N GLY A 193 -34.71 8.91 11.21
CA GLY A 193 -33.67 9.71 10.57
C GLY A 193 -32.47 10.05 11.44
N ARG A 194 -32.22 9.31 12.52
CA ARG A 194 -31.10 9.56 13.43
C ARG A 194 -29.80 9.02 12.84
N ILE A 195 -28.73 9.79 13.01
CA ILE A 195 -27.38 9.41 12.58
C ILE A 195 -26.78 8.44 13.59
N HIS A 196 -26.33 7.28 13.10
CA HIS A 196 -25.64 6.30 13.92
C HIS A 196 -24.17 6.19 13.48
N THR A 197 -23.33 5.76 14.40
CA THR A 197 -21.91 5.49 14.16
C THR A 197 -21.67 3.99 14.16
N SER A 198 -21.08 3.49 13.09
CA SER A 198 -20.70 2.08 12.95
C SER A 198 -19.25 1.98 12.51
N THR A 199 -18.65 0.82 12.68
CA THR A 199 -17.26 0.58 12.31
C THR A 199 -17.09 -0.72 11.55
N ALA A 200 -16.07 -0.73 10.68
CA ALA A 200 -15.55 -1.94 10.05
C ALA A 200 -14.02 -1.89 10.16
N THR A 201 -13.41 -3.06 10.28
CA THR A 201 -11.96 -3.18 10.34
C THR A 201 -11.41 -3.63 9.00
N VAL A 202 -10.28 -3.06 8.60
CA VAL A 202 -9.55 -3.44 7.40
C VAL A 202 -8.17 -3.94 7.81
N LEU A 203 -7.75 -5.06 7.24
CA LEU A 203 -6.39 -5.57 7.38
C LEU A 203 -5.83 -5.73 5.97
N CYS A 204 -4.69 -5.11 5.70
CA CYS A 204 -3.98 -5.23 4.44
C CYS A 204 -2.64 -5.92 4.67
N MET A 205 -2.40 -6.98 3.93
CA MET A 205 -1.21 -7.82 4.02
C MET A 205 -0.56 -7.95 2.66
N PRO A 206 0.78 -8.10 2.57
CA PRO A 206 1.40 -8.43 1.31
C PRO A 206 1.16 -9.91 0.98
N GLU A 207 0.99 -10.21 -0.31
CA GLU A 207 1.11 -11.58 -0.80
C GLU A 207 2.58 -11.94 -0.84
N VAL A 208 2.99 -12.93 -0.06
CA VAL A 208 4.39 -13.36 0.04
C VAL A 208 4.56 -14.68 -0.69
N GLU A 209 5.48 -14.72 -1.67
CA GLU A 209 5.83 -15.95 -2.36
C GLU A 209 6.67 -16.87 -1.46
N ALA A 210 6.70 -18.16 -1.79
CA ALA A 210 7.43 -19.19 -1.03
C ALA A 210 8.91 -18.89 -0.87
N GLU A 211 9.48 -18.14 -1.82
CA GLU A 211 10.90 -17.77 -1.81
C GLU A 211 11.22 -16.67 -0.80
N ASP A 212 10.24 -15.80 -0.51
CA ASP A 212 10.41 -14.65 0.39
C ASP A 212 10.21 -15.03 1.86
N PHE A 213 9.43 -16.08 2.10
CA PHE A 213 9.06 -16.48 3.43
C PHE A 213 8.71 -17.97 3.44
N ASP A 214 9.43 -18.73 4.25
CA ASP A 214 9.23 -20.17 4.37
C ASP A 214 8.33 -20.51 5.57
N ILE A 215 7.29 -21.28 5.30
CA ILE A 215 6.40 -21.82 6.31
C ILE A 215 6.57 -23.34 6.32
N ASP A 216 6.73 -23.93 7.51
CA ASP A 216 6.84 -25.37 7.64
C ASP A 216 5.47 -26.01 7.39
N MET A 217 5.39 -26.83 6.37
CA MET A 217 4.15 -27.54 6.01
C MET A 217 3.64 -28.46 7.11
N ASN A 218 4.53 -28.94 7.99
CA ASN A 218 4.15 -29.74 9.15
C ASN A 218 3.36 -28.97 10.21
N ASP A 219 3.47 -27.64 10.20
CA ASP A 219 2.70 -26.76 11.08
C ASP A 219 1.29 -26.48 10.57
N LEU A 220 0.95 -26.96 9.37
CA LEU A 220 -0.33 -26.75 8.74
C LEU A 220 -1.24 -27.98 8.87
N GLU A 221 -2.49 -27.76 9.25
CA GLU A 221 -3.58 -28.71 9.11
C GLU A 221 -4.43 -28.29 7.92
N ILE A 222 -4.55 -29.17 6.92
CA ILE A 222 -5.31 -28.90 5.71
C ILE A 222 -6.52 -29.83 5.69
N GLU A 223 -7.72 -29.27 5.67
CA GLU A 223 -8.98 -30.01 5.61
C GLU A 223 -9.77 -29.58 4.37
N THR A 224 -10.43 -30.55 3.76
CA THR A 224 -11.41 -30.31 2.70
C THR A 224 -12.79 -30.41 3.27
N MET A 225 -13.69 -29.54 2.85
CA MET A 225 -15.06 -29.51 3.31
C MET A 225 -16.00 -29.01 2.24
N ARG A 226 -17.30 -29.13 2.51
CA ARG A 226 -18.30 -28.52 1.63
C ARG A 226 -18.33 -27.04 1.83
N SER A 227 -18.52 -26.32 0.72
CA SER A 227 -18.70 -24.87 0.76
C SER A 227 -19.95 -24.52 1.56
N SER A 228 -19.85 -23.49 2.44
CA SER A 228 -20.99 -22.95 3.18
C SER A 228 -21.31 -21.55 2.68
N GLY A 229 -22.59 -21.17 2.68
CA GLY A 229 -23.04 -19.84 2.28
C GLY A 229 -24.38 -19.87 1.55
N ALA A 230 -25.00 -18.71 1.39
CA ALA A 230 -26.30 -18.48 0.76
C ALA A 230 -26.26 -18.51 -0.77
N GLY A 231 -25.27 -19.09 -1.37
CA GLY A 231 -25.15 -19.14 -2.81
C GLY A 231 -25.68 -20.47 -3.38
N GLY A 232 -26.24 -20.46 -4.53
CA GLY A 232 -26.97 -21.48 -5.24
C GLY A 232 -26.46 -22.93 -5.15
N GLN A 233 -27.18 -23.85 -5.74
CA GLN A 233 -27.07 -25.31 -5.62
C GLN A 233 -25.69 -25.91 -5.89
N HIS A 234 -24.76 -25.20 -6.54
CA HIS A 234 -23.39 -25.69 -6.83
C HIS A 234 -22.48 -25.69 -5.62
N ILE A 235 -22.69 -24.76 -4.69
CA ILE A 235 -21.82 -24.58 -3.51
C ILE A 235 -21.99 -25.73 -2.52
N ASN A 236 -23.19 -26.32 -2.44
CA ASN A 236 -23.54 -27.38 -1.47
C ASN A 236 -23.23 -28.80 -1.93
N LYS A 237 -22.81 -29.01 -3.18
CA LYS A 237 -22.67 -30.36 -3.77
C LYS A 237 -21.22 -30.84 -3.95
N THR A 238 -20.22 -29.96 -3.82
CA THR A 238 -18.83 -30.32 -4.07
C THR A 238 -17.97 -30.04 -2.84
N ASP A 239 -17.10 -30.98 -2.48
CA ASP A 239 -16.11 -30.83 -1.42
C ASP A 239 -14.91 -30.02 -1.90
N SER A 240 -15.17 -28.82 -2.47
CA SER A 240 -14.15 -27.96 -3.04
C SER A 240 -13.56 -26.95 -2.06
N ALA A 241 -14.24 -26.71 -0.93
CA ALA A 241 -13.75 -25.78 0.10
C ALA A 241 -12.54 -26.35 0.84
N VAL A 242 -11.57 -25.51 1.10
CA VAL A 242 -10.33 -25.87 1.81
C VAL A 242 -10.20 -24.99 3.06
N ARG A 243 -9.93 -25.63 4.20
CA ARG A 243 -9.63 -24.95 5.46
C ARG A 243 -8.22 -25.30 5.87
N ILE A 244 -7.40 -24.28 6.15
CA ILE A 244 -6.02 -24.46 6.61
C ILE A 244 -5.85 -23.79 7.98
N VAL A 245 -5.23 -24.50 8.90
CA VAL A 245 -4.88 -24.01 10.23
C VAL A 245 -3.36 -24.02 10.38
N HIS A 246 -2.79 -22.89 10.77
CA HIS A 246 -1.39 -22.81 11.18
C HIS A 246 -1.35 -23.03 12.70
N LYS A 247 -0.89 -24.22 13.13
CA LYS A 247 -0.93 -24.64 14.53
C LYS A 247 -0.20 -23.70 15.49
N PRO A 248 1.03 -23.22 15.18
CA PRO A 248 1.75 -22.34 16.12
C PRO A 248 1.06 -21.01 16.40
N THR A 249 0.38 -20.43 15.42
CA THR A 249 -0.29 -19.12 15.56
C THR A 249 -1.80 -19.23 15.78
N GLY A 250 -2.39 -20.37 15.48
CA GLY A 250 -3.84 -20.57 15.50
C GLY A 250 -4.59 -19.89 14.37
N ILE A 251 -3.89 -19.33 13.39
CA ILE A 251 -4.49 -18.66 12.23
C ILE A 251 -5.22 -19.69 11.36
N VAL A 252 -6.46 -19.37 10.98
CA VAL A 252 -7.33 -20.20 10.15
C VAL A 252 -7.68 -19.46 8.87
N VAL A 253 -7.56 -20.15 7.74
CA VAL A 253 -7.98 -19.66 6.43
C VAL A 253 -8.93 -20.66 5.81
N LYS A 254 -10.04 -20.16 5.27
CA LYS A 254 -11.01 -20.96 4.52
C LYS A 254 -11.18 -20.38 3.13
N CYS A 255 -11.09 -21.20 2.10
CA CYS A 255 -11.26 -20.78 0.71
C CYS A 255 -12.28 -21.69 0.02
N GLN A 256 -13.29 -21.09 -0.61
CA GLN A 256 -14.39 -21.82 -1.24
C GLN A 256 -14.83 -21.27 -2.60
N ASP A 257 -14.24 -20.16 -3.06
CA ASP A 257 -14.68 -19.46 -4.27
C ASP A 257 -14.11 -20.02 -5.57
N GLY A 258 -13.04 -20.78 -5.52
CA GLY A 258 -12.47 -21.44 -6.67
C GLY A 258 -13.34 -22.62 -7.13
N ARG A 259 -13.28 -22.95 -8.42
CA ARG A 259 -14.05 -24.05 -9.00
C ARG A 259 -13.53 -25.43 -8.64
N SER A 260 -12.26 -25.54 -8.29
CA SER A 260 -11.63 -26.80 -7.94
C SER A 260 -11.02 -26.75 -6.55
N GLN A 261 -10.95 -27.89 -5.90
CA GLN A 261 -10.27 -28.09 -4.63
C GLN A 261 -8.79 -27.68 -4.73
N HIS A 262 -8.16 -27.97 -5.87
CA HIS A 262 -6.75 -27.65 -6.10
C HIS A 262 -6.50 -26.13 -6.14
N GLU A 263 -7.36 -25.38 -6.81
CA GLU A 263 -7.29 -23.92 -6.83
C GLU A 263 -7.52 -23.32 -5.45
N ASN A 264 -8.52 -23.81 -4.72
CA ASN A 264 -8.84 -23.35 -3.38
C ASN A 264 -7.70 -23.64 -2.40
N ARG A 265 -7.05 -24.81 -2.53
CA ARG A 265 -5.88 -25.17 -1.72
C ARG A 265 -4.72 -24.21 -1.99
N ALA A 266 -4.42 -23.94 -3.26
CA ALA A 266 -3.33 -23.03 -3.64
C ALA A 266 -3.58 -21.60 -3.09
N THR A 267 -4.80 -21.09 -3.25
CA THR A 267 -5.20 -19.78 -2.76
C THR A 267 -5.14 -19.72 -1.23
N ALA A 268 -5.64 -20.75 -0.55
CA ALA A 268 -5.61 -20.83 0.92
C ALA A 268 -4.17 -20.89 1.45
N LEU A 269 -3.27 -21.61 0.80
CA LEU A 269 -1.85 -21.67 1.17
C LEU A 269 -1.17 -20.32 1.03
N MET A 270 -1.43 -19.60 -0.05
CA MET A 270 -0.91 -18.25 -0.24
C MET A 270 -1.42 -17.29 0.82
N THR A 271 -2.71 -17.37 1.13
CA THR A 271 -3.35 -16.50 2.12
C THR A 271 -2.82 -16.74 3.52
N ILE A 272 -2.70 -18.00 3.95
CA ILE A 272 -2.19 -18.30 5.29
C ILE A 272 -0.73 -17.91 5.43
N ARG A 273 0.06 -18.09 4.38
CA ARG A 273 1.44 -17.63 4.35
C ARG A 273 1.55 -16.12 4.56
N ALA A 274 0.72 -15.35 3.88
CA ALA A 274 0.67 -13.89 4.04
C ALA A 274 0.25 -13.48 5.46
N ARG A 275 -0.75 -14.12 6.04
CA ARG A 275 -1.21 -13.85 7.42
C ARG A 275 -0.15 -14.18 8.47
N VAL A 276 0.53 -15.30 8.33
CA VAL A 276 1.61 -15.69 9.26
C VAL A 276 2.79 -14.72 9.15
N TYR A 277 3.13 -14.29 7.93
CA TYR A 277 4.14 -13.27 7.71
C TYR A 277 3.78 -11.96 8.39
N GLU A 278 2.56 -11.48 8.21
CA GLU A 278 2.08 -10.25 8.85
C GLU A 278 2.13 -10.34 10.37
N GLU A 279 1.75 -11.47 10.94
CA GLU A 279 1.83 -11.69 12.40
C GLU A 279 3.28 -11.64 12.90
N ARG A 280 4.22 -12.22 12.16
CA ARG A 280 5.65 -12.12 12.48
C ARG A 280 6.16 -10.69 12.38
N GLN A 281 5.74 -9.94 11.37
CA GLN A 281 6.11 -8.53 11.23
C GLN A 281 5.55 -7.69 12.37
N ARG A 282 4.32 -7.97 12.79
CA ARG A 282 3.69 -7.30 13.93
C ARG A 282 4.46 -7.56 15.25
N GLU A 283 4.88 -8.80 15.47
CA GLU A 283 5.70 -9.14 16.65
C GLU A 283 7.05 -8.41 16.62
N LEU A 284 7.70 -8.35 15.46
CA LEU A 284 8.95 -7.60 15.28
C LEU A 284 8.74 -6.10 15.49
N ASP A 285 7.63 -5.55 14.97
CA ASP A 285 7.28 -4.14 15.11
C ASP A 285 7.02 -3.78 16.56
N GLN A 286 6.36 -4.65 17.34
CA GLN A 286 6.15 -4.45 18.78
C GLN A 286 7.47 -4.40 19.55
N LYS A 287 8.45 -5.23 19.17
CA LYS A 287 9.79 -5.20 19.77
C LYS A 287 10.57 -3.92 19.47
N ASN A 288 10.29 -3.32 18.30
CA ASN A 288 10.97 -2.12 17.82
C ASN A 288 10.15 -0.84 18.03
N GLU A 289 9.07 -0.91 18.80
CA GLU A 289 8.09 0.17 18.98
C GLU A 289 8.71 1.48 19.49
N LYS A 290 9.77 1.42 20.28
CA LYS A 290 10.50 2.60 20.77
C LYS A 290 11.22 3.36 19.63
N GLU A 291 11.55 2.68 18.54
CA GLU A 291 12.27 3.26 17.41
C GLU A 291 11.32 3.81 16.33
N ARG A 292 10.01 3.51 16.43
CA ARG A 292 9.04 3.80 15.36
C ARG A 292 7.96 4.81 15.75
N ARG A 293 8.23 5.74 16.64
CA ARG A 293 7.26 6.78 17.05
C ARG A 293 6.76 7.66 15.91
N THR A 294 7.42 7.62 14.76
CA THR A 294 7.09 8.41 13.59
C THR A 294 6.30 7.66 12.52
N LYS A 295 5.99 6.38 12.76
CA LYS A 295 5.26 5.57 11.79
C LYS A 295 3.78 5.92 11.75
N ILE A 296 3.28 6.30 10.58
CA ILE A 296 1.84 6.46 10.36
C ILE A 296 1.20 5.07 10.50
N GLY A 297 0.45 4.94 11.58
CA GLY A 297 -0.51 3.91 11.88
C GLY A 297 -0.25 2.50 11.39
N THR A 298 0.38 1.66 12.19
CA THR A 298 0.12 0.25 12.12
C THR A 298 -0.94 -0.05 13.15
N GLY A 299 -2.14 -0.09 12.70
CA GLY A 299 -3.22 -0.78 13.33
C GLY A 299 -3.09 -1.14 14.81
N ASP A 300 -3.01 -0.18 15.73
CA ASP A 300 -3.70 -0.40 16.97
C ASP A 300 -5.18 -0.45 16.58
N ARG A 301 -5.77 -1.65 16.65
CA ARG A 301 -7.16 -1.90 16.27
C ARG A 301 -8.17 -1.07 17.04
N ALA A 302 -7.74 -0.42 18.14
CA ALA A 302 -8.56 0.47 18.95
C ALA A 302 -8.61 1.90 18.40
N GLU A 303 -7.70 2.29 17.52
CA GLU A 303 -7.67 3.64 16.95
C GLU A 303 -8.43 3.72 15.63
N LYS A 304 -9.36 4.67 15.57
CA LYS A 304 -10.07 5.02 14.35
C LYS A 304 -9.11 5.74 13.43
N ILE A 305 -8.77 5.13 12.31
CA ILE A 305 -7.87 5.76 11.36
C ILE A 305 -8.59 6.76 10.46
N ARG A 306 -9.86 6.49 10.15
CA ARG A 306 -10.61 7.29 9.18
C ARG A 306 -12.09 7.33 9.51
N THR A 307 -12.71 8.48 9.27
CA THR A 307 -14.15 8.67 9.43
C THR A 307 -14.79 9.07 8.09
N TYR A 308 -15.85 8.35 7.75
CA TYR A 308 -16.68 8.59 6.56
C TYR A 308 -18.00 9.20 7.04
N ASN A 309 -18.16 10.51 6.82
CA ASN A 309 -19.33 11.28 7.28
C ASN A 309 -20.25 11.53 6.08
N TYR A 310 -21.32 10.74 5.97
CA TYR A 310 -22.28 10.84 4.88
C TYR A 310 -23.10 12.12 4.89
N PRO A 311 -23.67 12.56 6.06
CA PRO A 311 -24.43 13.80 6.08
C PRO A 311 -23.65 15.02 5.61
N GLN A 312 -22.35 15.08 5.89
CA GLN A 312 -21.49 16.20 5.51
C GLN A 312 -20.71 15.92 4.21
N ASN A 313 -20.94 14.77 3.57
CA ASN A 313 -20.23 14.33 2.35
C ASN A 313 -18.70 14.49 2.48
N ARG A 314 -18.15 14.04 3.61
CA ARG A 314 -16.76 14.30 4.00
C ARG A 314 -16.07 13.03 4.51
N VAL A 315 -14.82 12.85 4.12
CA VAL A 315 -13.93 11.80 4.64
C VAL A 315 -12.73 12.46 5.31
N THR A 316 -12.43 12.06 6.54
CA THR A 316 -11.27 12.56 7.28
C THR A 316 -10.39 11.39 7.69
N ASP A 317 -9.11 11.44 7.29
CA ASP A 317 -8.10 10.55 7.82
C ASP A 317 -7.45 11.22 9.03
N HIS A 318 -7.70 10.65 10.21
CA HIS A 318 -7.30 11.26 11.48
C HIS A 318 -5.78 11.18 11.74
N ARG A 319 -5.11 10.22 11.10
CA ARG A 319 -3.66 10.04 11.28
C ARG A 319 -2.85 11.20 10.74
N ILE A 320 -3.33 11.81 9.67
CA ILE A 320 -2.64 12.90 8.98
C ILE A 320 -3.47 14.19 8.94
N GLY A 321 -4.64 14.20 9.57
CA GLY A 321 -5.53 15.37 9.56
C GLY A 321 -6.00 15.78 8.16
N TYR A 322 -6.11 14.83 7.24
CA TYR A 322 -6.47 15.08 5.84
C TYR A 322 -7.96 14.89 5.63
N THR A 323 -8.62 15.91 5.09
CA THR A 323 -10.06 15.91 4.85
C THR A 323 -10.36 16.08 3.36
N VAL A 324 -11.23 15.21 2.83
CA VAL A 324 -11.77 15.30 1.47
C VAL A 324 -13.26 15.60 1.57
N ASN A 325 -13.72 16.65 0.89
CA ASN A 325 -15.11 17.10 0.93
C ASN A 325 -16.00 16.48 -0.14
N GLN A 326 -15.64 15.29 -0.64
CA GLN A 326 -16.35 14.56 -1.67
C GLN A 326 -16.34 13.06 -1.34
N LEU A 327 -17.06 12.69 -0.28
CA LEU A 327 -17.18 11.29 0.14
C LEU A 327 -17.72 10.41 -0.99
N ASP A 328 -18.70 10.88 -1.75
CA ASP A 328 -19.30 10.16 -2.87
C ASP A 328 -18.24 9.70 -3.90
N ARG A 329 -17.26 10.54 -4.18
CA ARG A 329 -16.14 10.20 -5.07
C ARG A 329 -15.19 9.17 -4.46
N ILE A 330 -14.91 9.32 -3.17
CA ILE A 330 -14.09 8.36 -2.42
C ILE A 330 -14.75 6.97 -2.46
N MET A 331 -16.04 6.90 -2.16
CA MET A 331 -16.79 5.63 -2.18
C MET A 331 -16.91 5.05 -3.59
N ASP A 332 -16.77 5.87 -4.61
CA ASP A 332 -16.73 5.44 -6.02
C ASP A 332 -15.32 4.99 -6.49
N GLY A 333 -14.38 4.92 -5.59
CA GLY A 333 -13.02 4.40 -5.84
C GLY A 333 -11.97 5.44 -6.19
N ARG A 334 -12.24 6.73 -6.04
CA ARG A 334 -11.27 7.81 -6.33
C ARG A 334 -10.41 8.09 -5.12
N LEU A 335 -9.45 7.21 -4.89
CA LEU A 335 -8.59 7.24 -3.70
C LEU A 335 -7.18 7.81 -3.95
N ASP A 336 -6.84 8.18 -5.18
CA ASP A 336 -5.47 8.56 -5.53
C ASP A 336 -4.90 9.67 -4.65
N ASP A 337 -5.65 10.75 -4.42
CA ASP A 337 -5.18 11.88 -3.62
C ASP A 337 -4.98 11.50 -2.16
N LEU A 338 -5.90 10.71 -1.61
CA LEU A 338 -5.80 10.21 -0.25
C LEU A 338 -4.60 9.27 -0.09
N MET A 339 -4.41 8.34 -1.02
CA MET A 339 -3.27 7.43 -1.00
C MET A 339 -1.94 8.17 -1.13
N ALA A 340 -1.88 9.18 -2.01
CA ALA A 340 -0.70 10.03 -2.16
C ALA A 340 -0.38 10.81 -0.88
N ALA A 341 -1.39 11.34 -0.21
CA ALA A 341 -1.22 12.07 1.06
C ALA A 341 -0.68 11.15 2.16
N LEU A 342 -1.17 9.91 2.25
CA LEU A 342 -0.69 8.92 3.22
C LEU A 342 0.76 8.50 2.94
N GLN A 343 1.10 8.26 1.69
CA GLN A 343 2.48 7.92 1.29
C GLN A 343 3.45 9.04 1.60
N LEU A 344 3.08 10.27 1.28
CA LEU A 344 3.93 11.45 1.56
C LEU A 344 4.15 11.62 3.05
N ALA A 345 3.12 11.49 3.87
CA ALA A 345 3.22 11.61 5.32
C ALA A 345 4.13 10.51 5.91
N ASP A 346 4.05 9.29 5.39
CA ASP A 346 4.93 8.18 5.79
C ASP A 346 6.40 8.47 5.44
N GLN A 347 6.65 8.98 4.24
CA GLN A 347 8.00 9.37 3.80
C GLN A 347 8.57 10.47 4.67
N GLN A 348 7.78 11.51 4.98
CA GLN A 348 8.19 12.61 5.85
C GLN A 348 8.48 12.14 7.28
N ALA A 349 7.69 11.21 7.81
CA ALA A 349 7.92 10.62 9.13
C ALA A 349 9.22 9.82 9.17
N LYS A 350 9.54 9.07 8.12
CA LYS A 350 10.81 8.33 8.00
C LYS A 350 12.01 9.26 7.93
N ILE A 351 11.91 10.36 7.21
CA ILE A 351 12.97 11.38 7.13
C ILE A 351 13.20 12.01 8.51
N ALA A 352 12.13 12.37 9.21
CA ALA A 352 12.22 12.93 10.57
C ALA A 352 12.89 11.94 11.54
N GLY A 353 12.54 10.65 11.44
CA GLY A 353 13.14 9.59 12.26
C GLY A 353 14.63 9.37 11.99
N GLU A 354 15.09 9.57 10.76
CA GLU A 354 16.52 9.46 10.40
C GLU A 354 17.36 10.63 10.93
N LYS A 355 16.73 11.77 11.21
CA LYS A 355 17.41 12.99 11.72
C LYS A 355 17.54 13.01 13.24
N GLU A 356 16.79 12.18 13.98
CA GLU A 356 16.90 11.98 15.42
C GLU A 356 17.92 10.88 15.75
#